data_8f953965ac90a1f000ac3fb41d7f2e36
#
_entry.id   8f953965ac90a1f000ac3fb41d7f2e36
#
_cell.length_a   1.000
_cell.length_b   1.000
_cell.length_c   1.000
_cell.angle_alpha   90.00
_cell.angle_beta   90.00
_cell.angle_gamma   90.00
#
_symmetry.space_group_name_H-M   'P 1'
#
loop_
_entity.id
_entity.type
_entity.pdbx_description
1 polymer ?
#
loop_
_entity_poly.entity_id
_entity_poly.type
_entity_poly.pdbx_seq_one_letter_code
_entity_poly.pdbx_strand_id
1 'polypeptide(L)'
;MEKVEQEIRTNKNHYANWVVFDVNPTRNILGQIAAMLAKEGFGGTDTKSAGVNISASVFGTGAGLGFSKENDFFDIGVEVENMIQAAQKKGIKILIGIDEVSKSEEMVKFASEYGRWLRAGYPVYFVCTGLYENIQDLSNVKNLTFFRRATTIKTEPLNMIRMTEMYRSKLRVDLAQAREMAKMTKGYAYAFQELGVLCFKKKDAETLDDLVLKLKAELFVYSYEKIWEEMTEMDQFLASLLTEKKEYKREEVLKLMGEKSGSYSMYRDRLIKRGILNSRQGYISLALPYFAEYIKEYC
;
A
#
# COMPACT_ATOMS: atom_id res chain seq x y z
N MET A 1 -0.33 -3.33 -8.66
CA MET A 1 -1.03 -3.01 -9.93
C MET A 1 -0.43 -3.71 -11.13
N GLU A 2 0.89 -3.74 -11.34
CA GLU A 2 1.54 -4.37 -12.52
C GLU A 2 1.01 -5.77 -12.90
N LYS A 3 0.86 -6.68 -11.93
CA LYS A 3 0.33 -8.04 -12.21
C LYS A 3 -1.12 -8.02 -12.69
N VAL A 4 -1.95 -7.14 -12.17
CA VAL A 4 -3.35 -7.00 -12.60
C VAL A 4 -3.41 -6.42 -14.01
N GLU A 5 -2.59 -5.43 -14.29
CA GLU A 5 -2.46 -4.85 -15.62
C GLU A 5 -1.95 -5.89 -16.62
N GLN A 6 -0.93 -6.67 -16.24
CA GLN A 6 -0.39 -7.76 -17.07
C GLN A 6 -1.44 -8.83 -17.35
N GLU A 7 -2.21 -9.25 -16.33
CA GLU A 7 -3.30 -10.22 -16.48
C GLU A 7 -4.37 -9.73 -17.45
N ILE A 8 -4.79 -8.47 -17.31
CA ILE A 8 -5.79 -7.85 -18.19
C ILE A 8 -5.26 -7.74 -19.62
N ARG A 9 -3.99 -7.36 -19.80
CA ARG A 9 -3.35 -7.24 -21.13
C ARG A 9 -3.10 -8.59 -21.80
N THR A 10 -2.78 -9.63 -21.05
CA THR A 10 -2.46 -10.96 -21.61
C THR A 10 -3.71 -11.80 -21.86
N ASN A 11 -4.74 -11.64 -21.04
CA ASN A 11 -5.99 -12.40 -21.15
C ASN A 11 -7.09 -11.62 -21.89
N LYS A 12 -6.77 -11.17 -23.10
CA LYS A 12 -7.62 -10.33 -23.95
C LYS A 12 -9.03 -10.91 -24.20
N ASN A 13 -9.18 -12.24 -24.22
CA ASN A 13 -10.50 -12.86 -24.41
C ASN A 13 -11.44 -12.63 -23.24
N HIS A 14 -10.92 -12.46 -22.04
CA HIS A 14 -11.70 -12.26 -20.81
C HIS A 14 -11.87 -10.78 -20.47
N TYR A 15 -10.88 -9.96 -20.81
CA TYR A 15 -10.80 -8.55 -20.44
C TYR A 15 -10.72 -7.58 -21.63
N ALA A 16 -11.24 -8.00 -22.81
CA ALA A 16 -11.15 -7.22 -24.05
C ALA A 16 -11.73 -5.81 -23.94
N ASN A 17 -12.67 -5.60 -23.00
CA ASN A 17 -13.34 -4.32 -22.78
C ASN A 17 -12.87 -3.60 -21.49
N TRP A 18 -11.69 -3.93 -20.98
CA TRP A 18 -11.12 -3.26 -19.82
C TRP A 18 -9.90 -2.43 -20.19
N VAL A 19 -9.80 -1.26 -19.59
CA VAL A 19 -8.57 -0.45 -19.53
C VAL A 19 -8.15 -0.28 -18.07
N VAL A 20 -6.84 -0.28 -17.83
CA VAL A 20 -6.26 -0.17 -16.49
C VAL A 20 -5.35 1.05 -16.43
N PHE A 21 -5.56 1.89 -15.44
CA PHE A 21 -4.77 3.08 -15.19
C PHE A 21 -4.05 2.94 -13.86
N ASP A 22 -2.74 2.96 -13.88
CA ASP A 22 -1.89 3.05 -12.70
C ASP A 22 -1.53 4.52 -12.48
N VAL A 23 -2.05 5.10 -11.40
CA VAL A 23 -2.05 6.55 -11.17
C VAL A 23 -1.17 6.89 -9.98
N ASN A 24 -0.27 7.84 -10.15
CA ASN A 24 0.60 8.30 -9.08
C ASN A 24 -0.16 9.27 -8.14
N PRO A 25 -0.28 8.99 -6.82
CA PRO A 25 -1.02 9.81 -5.87
C PRO A 25 -0.39 11.18 -5.59
N THR A 26 0.90 11.37 -5.90
CA THR A 26 1.63 12.62 -5.62
C THR A 26 1.51 13.68 -6.74
N ARG A 27 0.87 13.33 -7.85
CA ARG A 27 0.64 14.22 -8.99
C ARG A 27 -0.84 14.52 -9.15
N ASN A 28 -1.17 15.45 -10.07
CA ASN A 28 -2.57 15.71 -10.41
C ASN A 28 -3.26 14.44 -10.94
N ILE A 29 -4.08 13.82 -10.09
CA ILE A 29 -4.72 12.52 -10.35
C ILE A 29 -5.69 12.61 -11.53
N LEU A 30 -6.57 13.63 -11.54
CA LEU A 30 -7.55 13.80 -12.61
C LEU A 30 -6.87 14.08 -13.95
N GLY A 31 -5.80 14.86 -13.93
CA GLY A 31 -4.99 15.13 -15.12
C GLY A 31 -4.33 13.88 -15.70
N GLN A 32 -3.82 12.99 -14.84
CA GLN A 32 -3.27 11.71 -15.28
C GLN A 32 -4.35 10.82 -15.90
N ILE A 33 -5.54 10.74 -15.29
CA ILE A 33 -6.68 9.96 -15.81
C ILE A 33 -7.11 10.52 -17.17
N ALA A 34 -7.22 11.84 -17.32
CA ALA A 34 -7.54 12.47 -18.61
C ALA A 34 -6.52 12.11 -19.68
N ALA A 35 -5.22 12.20 -19.38
CA ALA A 35 -4.16 11.86 -20.32
C ALA A 35 -4.19 10.38 -20.73
N MET A 36 -4.49 9.47 -19.81
CA MET A 36 -4.61 8.03 -20.08
C MET A 36 -5.85 7.75 -20.93
N LEU A 37 -7.00 8.36 -20.63
CA LEU A 37 -8.23 8.24 -21.44
C LEU A 37 -8.01 8.78 -22.86
N ALA A 38 -7.34 9.91 -23.01
CA ALA A 38 -7.01 10.45 -24.32
C ALA A 38 -6.11 9.51 -25.14
N LYS A 39 -5.12 8.87 -24.50
CA LYS A 39 -4.25 7.87 -25.11
C LYS A 39 -5.01 6.63 -25.58
N GLU A 40 -6.07 6.23 -24.88
CA GLU A 40 -6.97 5.15 -25.27
C GLU A 40 -8.02 5.57 -26.33
N GLY A 41 -7.95 6.81 -26.82
CA GLY A 41 -8.82 7.32 -27.89
C GLY A 41 -10.21 7.77 -27.42
N PHE A 42 -10.34 8.17 -26.15
CA PHE A 42 -11.57 8.70 -25.59
C PHE A 42 -11.58 10.23 -25.47
N GLY A 43 -10.66 10.93 -26.13
CA GLY A 43 -10.66 12.40 -26.24
C GLY A 43 -11.93 12.90 -26.93
N GLY A 44 -12.51 14.01 -26.43
CA GLY A 44 -13.68 14.63 -27.04
C GLY A 44 -13.43 15.10 -28.46
N THR A 45 -14.49 15.18 -29.27
CA THR A 45 -14.46 15.57 -30.70
C THR A 45 -14.01 17.02 -30.94
N ASP A 46 -13.99 17.86 -29.91
CA ASP A 46 -13.57 19.27 -29.97
C ASP A 46 -12.10 19.51 -29.57
N THR A 47 -11.37 18.43 -29.21
CA THR A 47 -10.00 18.52 -28.65
C THR A 47 -8.89 18.65 -29.69
N LYS A 48 -9.17 18.90 -30.97
CA LYS A 48 -8.07 19.22 -31.90
C LYS A 48 -7.33 20.51 -31.52
N SER A 49 -7.97 21.42 -30.79
CA SER A 49 -7.33 22.60 -30.19
C SER A 49 -6.98 22.43 -28.69
N ALA A 50 -7.71 21.60 -27.93
CA ALA A 50 -7.47 21.37 -26.49
C ALA A 50 -6.42 20.27 -26.22
N GLY A 51 -6.25 19.29 -27.13
CA GLY A 51 -5.30 18.17 -26.96
C GLY A 51 -3.84 18.60 -26.80
N VAL A 52 -3.46 19.73 -27.40
CA VAL A 52 -2.12 20.32 -27.19
C VAL A 52 -2.00 21.02 -25.85
N ASN A 53 -3.08 21.60 -25.33
CA ASN A 53 -3.06 22.35 -24.09
C ASN A 53 -3.14 21.45 -22.83
N ILE A 54 -3.82 20.30 -22.90
CA ILE A 54 -3.86 19.34 -21.79
C ILE A 54 -2.47 18.74 -21.56
N SER A 55 -1.74 18.40 -22.61
CA SER A 55 -0.39 17.87 -22.52
C SER A 55 0.59 18.87 -21.89
N ALA A 56 0.49 20.15 -22.21
CA ALA A 56 1.40 21.18 -21.72
C ALA A 56 1.13 21.58 -20.26
N SER A 57 -0.13 21.60 -19.82
CA SER A 57 -0.49 21.97 -18.46
C SER A 57 -0.31 20.82 -17.45
N VAL A 58 -0.45 19.56 -17.88
CA VAL A 58 -0.33 18.37 -17.03
C VAL A 58 1.13 17.99 -16.77
N PHE A 59 2.05 18.26 -17.72
CA PHE A 59 3.47 17.88 -17.59
C PHE A 59 4.35 18.93 -16.92
N GLY A 60 3.83 20.06 -16.45
CA GLY A 60 4.57 20.97 -15.55
C GLY A 60 5.86 21.58 -16.17
N THR A 61 5.99 21.62 -17.49
CA THR A 61 7.07 22.37 -18.13
C THR A 61 6.69 23.84 -18.16
N GLY A 62 7.26 24.59 -17.22
CA GLY A 62 7.12 26.05 -17.11
C GLY A 62 7.74 26.79 -18.29
N ALA A 63 7.14 26.66 -19.46
CA ALA A 63 7.36 27.54 -20.59
C ALA A 63 6.11 28.41 -20.71
N GLY A 64 6.23 29.67 -20.27
CA GLY A 64 5.19 30.66 -20.40
C GLY A 64 4.80 30.87 -21.87
N LEU A 65 3.71 30.24 -22.26
CA LEU A 65 2.98 30.60 -23.47
C LEU A 65 1.70 31.29 -23.02
N GLY A 66 1.57 32.54 -23.43
CA GLY A 66 0.51 33.43 -23.04
C GLY A 66 -0.88 32.84 -23.26
N PHE A 67 -1.65 32.82 -22.18
CA PHE A 67 -3.07 32.57 -22.25
C PHE A 67 -3.73 33.72 -22.99
N SER A 68 -4.28 33.47 -24.18
CA SER A 68 -5.26 34.37 -24.74
C SER A 68 -6.49 34.35 -23.87
N LYS A 69 -6.87 35.50 -23.36
CA LYS A 69 -8.12 35.77 -22.64
C LYS A 69 -9.30 35.45 -23.56
N GLU A 70 -9.86 34.28 -23.44
CA GLU A 70 -11.28 34.04 -23.68
C GLU A 70 -11.78 33.05 -22.61
N ASN A 71 -12.87 33.44 -21.96
CA ASN A 71 -13.46 32.86 -20.77
C ASN A 71 -14.07 31.49 -21.04
N ASP A 72 -13.28 30.42 -21.10
CA ASP A 72 -13.81 29.09 -20.89
C ASP A 72 -13.22 28.54 -19.58
N PHE A 73 -14.08 28.40 -18.59
CA PHE A 73 -13.79 27.74 -17.33
C PHE A 73 -13.49 26.27 -17.63
N PHE A 74 -12.21 25.94 -17.84
CA PHE A 74 -11.79 24.56 -18.02
C PHE A 74 -11.86 23.81 -16.68
N ASP A 75 -12.86 22.94 -16.54
CA ASP A 75 -12.99 22.04 -15.41
C ASP A 75 -12.53 20.64 -15.81
N ILE A 76 -11.37 20.22 -15.29
CA ILE A 76 -10.78 18.90 -15.55
C ILE A 76 -11.72 17.76 -15.12
N GLY A 77 -12.54 17.96 -14.09
CA GLY A 77 -13.51 16.95 -13.63
C GLY A 77 -14.61 16.71 -14.66
N VAL A 78 -15.10 17.80 -15.30
CA VAL A 78 -16.10 17.69 -16.38
C VAL A 78 -15.51 17.03 -17.61
N GLU A 79 -14.28 17.36 -17.96
CA GLU A 79 -13.62 16.76 -19.14
C GLU A 79 -13.38 15.26 -18.95
N VAL A 80 -12.87 14.84 -17.79
CA VAL A 80 -12.72 13.42 -17.45
C VAL A 80 -14.07 12.68 -17.48
N GLU A 81 -15.14 13.30 -17.00
CA GLU A 81 -16.49 12.72 -17.05
C GLU A 81 -16.95 12.52 -18.48
N ASN A 82 -16.76 13.48 -19.38
CA ASN A 82 -17.09 13.36 -20.81
C ASN A 82 -16.31 12.20 -21.47
N MET A 83 -15.02 12.07 -21.14
CA MET A 83 -14.18 10.96 -21.64
C MET A 83 -14.66 9.60 -21.11
N ILE A 84 -15.07 9.51 -19.84
CA ILE A 84 -15.64 8.30 -19.24
C ILE A 84 -16.97 7.92 -19.95
N GLN A 85 -17.81 8.90 -20.24
CA GLN A 85 -19.04 8.67 -21.02
C GLN A 85 -18.76 8.15 -22.43
N ALA A 86 -17.71 8.70 -23.08
CA ALA A 86 -17.28 8.20 -24.39
C ALA A 86 -16.78 6.74 -24.32
N ALA A 87 -16.05 6.38 -23.27
CA ALA A 87 -15.62 5.01 -23.01
C ALA A 87 -16.83 4.08 -22.74
N GLN A 88 -17.78 4.53 -21.93
CA GLN A 88 -19.01 3.79 -21.62
C GLN A 88 -19.82 3.49 -22.90
N LYS A 89 -19.99 4.45 -23.80
CA LYS A 89 -20.67 4.26 -25.09
C LYS A 89 -20.02 3.18 -25.95
N LYS A 90 -18.71 2.95 -25.77
CA LYS A 90 -17.96 1.85 -26.44
C LYS A 90 -17.95 0.56 -25.62
N GLY A 91 -18.67 0.49 -24.50
CA GLY A 91 -18.73 -0.67 -23.62
C GLY A 91 -17.45 -0.92 -22.83
N ILE A 92 -16.58 0.07 -22.70
CA ILE A 92 -15.29 -0.05 -21.99
C ILE A 92 -15.50 0.15 -20.49
N LYS A 93 -14.83 -0.68 -19.70
CA LYS A 93 -14.72 -0.62 -18.25
C LYS A 93 -13.35 -0.07 -17.87
N ILE A 94 -13.30 0.81 -16.90
CA ILE A 94 -12.08 1.49 -16.46
C ILE A 94 -11.73 1.02 -15.06
N LEU A 95 -10.52 0.50 -14.86
CA LEU A 95 -9.96 0.19 -13.55
C LEU A 95 -8.87 1.21 -13.23
N ILE A 96 -9.06 1.96 -12.16
CA ILE A 96 -8.08 2.93 -11.65
C ILE A 96 -7.42 2.31 -10.43
N GLY A 97 -6.09 2.19 -10.47
CA GLY A 97 -5.26 1.75 -9.36
C GLY A 97 -4.42 2.90 -8.83
N ILE A 98 -4.39 3.08 -7.52
CA ILE A 98 -3.53 4.05 -6.84
C ILE A 98 -2.83 3.35 -5.68
N ASP A 99 -1.51 3.33 -5.72
CA ASP A 99 -0.69 2.76 -4.65
C ASP A 99 -0.27 3.83 -3.63
N GLU A 100 -0.09 3.43 -2.39
CA GLU A 100 0.35 4.31 -1.29
C GLU A 100 -0.50 5.59 -1.10
N VAL A 101 -1.82 5.44 -1.15
CA VAL A 101 -2.71 6.59 -0.95
C VAL A 101 -2.56 7.22 0.43
N SER A 102 -2.63 8.54 0.47
CA SER A 102 -2.69 9.33 1.70
C SER A 102 -3.76 10.41 1.59
N LYS A 103 -4.11 11.06 2.70
CA LYS A 103 -5.05 12.18 2.71
C LYS A 103 -4.37 13.44 2.15
N SER A 104 -4.21 13.49 0.83
CA SER A 104 -3.77 14.64 0.07
C SER A 104 -4.96 15.40 -0.53
N GLU A 105 -4.75 16.64 -0.91
CA GLU A 105 -5.76 17.45 -1.60
C GLU A 105 -6.18 16.81 -2.93
N GLU A 106 -5.22 16.29 -3.69
CA GLU A 106 -5.45 15.62 -4.96
C GLU A 106 -6.28 14.34 -4.79
N MET A 107 -5.99 13.55 -3.74
CA MET A 107 -6.75 12.34 -3.45
C MET A 107 -8.18 12.66 -3.01
N VAL A 108 -8.38 13.73 -2.24
CA VAL A 108 -9.72 14.18 -1.83
C VAL A 108 -10.51 14.69 -3.03
N LYS A 109 -9.90 15.47 -3.94
CA LYS A 109 -10.53 15.91 -5.20
C LYS A 109 -10.95 14.71 -6.06
N PHE A 110 -10.03 13.81 -6.33
CA PHE A 110 -10.31 12.59 -7.09
C PHE A 110 -11.45 11.78 -6.47
N ALA A 111 -11.40 11.55 -5.17
CA ALA A 111 -12.40 10.76 -4.48
C ALA A 111 -13.80 11.41 -4.52
N SER A 112 -13.87 12.76 -4.51
CA SER A 112 -15.13 13.49 -4.70
C SER A 112 -15.72 13.24 -6.08
N GLU A 113 -14.90 13.35 -7.14
CA GLU A 113 -15.32 13.08 -8.51
C GLU A 113 -15.68 11.60 -8.71
N TYR A 114 -14.88 10.68 -8.19
CA TYR A 114 -15.19 9.25 -8.23
C TYR A 114 -16.55 8.94 -7.57
N GLY A 115 -16.85 9.60 -6.46
CA GLY A 115 -18.16 9.50 -5.81
C GLY A 115 -19.32 9.97 -6.70
N ARG A 116 -19.08 10.96 -7.58
CA ARG A 116 -20.06 11.40 -8.60
C ARG A 116 -20.23 10.33 -9.68
N TRP A 117 -19.12 9.78 -10.20
CA TRP A 117 -19.14 8.73 -11.22
C TRP A 117 -19.86 7.46 -10.76
N LEU A 118 -19.67 7.08 -9.49
CA LEU A 118 -20.40 5.96 -8.89
C LEU A 118 -21.93 6.20 -8.88
N ARG A 119 -22.36 7.41 -8.50
CA ARG A 119 -23.80 7.75 -8.49
C ARG A 119 -24.39 7.82 -9.90
N ALA A 120 -23.60 8.23 -10.87
CA ALA A 120 -23.99 8.26 -12.30
C ALA A 120 -24.01 6.85 -12.94
N GLY A 121 -23.50 5.83 -12.24
CA GLY A 121 -23.48 4.45 -12.75
C GLY A 121 -22.44 4.22 -13.85
N TYR A 122 -21.38 5.01 -13.89
CA TYR A 122 -20.31 4.81 -14.86
C TYR A 122 -19.51 3.53 -14.55
N PRO A 123 -19.03 2.81 -15.58
CA PRO A 123 -18.26 1.57 -15.43
C PRO A 123 -16.79 1.85 -15.02
N VAL A 124 -16.62 2.61 -13.93
CA VAL A 124 -15.32 2.96 -13.37
C VAL A 124 -15.16 2.25 -12.03
N TYR A 125 -14.06 1.52 -11.91
CA TYR A 125 -13.70 0.75 -10.73
C TYR A 125 -12.43 1.33 -10.14
N PHE A 126 -12.34 1.36 -8.81
CA PHE A 126 -11.21 1.95 -8.11
C PHE A 126 -10.65 0.95 -7.10
N VAL A 127 -9.33 0.78 -7.12
CA VAL A 127 -8.55 0.00 -6.15
C VAL A 127 -7.42 0.87 -5.64
N CYS A 128 -7.27 0.94 -4.34
CA CYS A 128 -6.13 1.63 -3.74
C CYS A 128 -5.48 0.77 -2.65
N THR A 129 -4.19 1.00 -2.44
CA THR A 129 -3.43 0.48 -1.30
C THR A 129 -2.95 1.65 -0.46
N GLY A 130 -2.64 1.39 0.80
CA GLY A 130 -2.11 2.41 1.70
C GLY A 130 -1.94 1.87 3.11
N LEU A 131 -1.21 2.60 3.94
CA LEU A 131 -1.11 2.32 5.35
C LEU A 131 -2.49 2.41 6.01
N TYR A 132 -2.67 1.65 7.09
CA TYR A 132 -3.95 1.61 7.78
C TYR A 132 -4.46 3.00 8.18
N GLU A 133 -3.59 3.84 8.73
CA GLU A 133 -3.90 5.19 9.15
C GLU A 133 -4.34 6.07 7.98
N ASN A 134 -3.62 6.02 6.87
CA ASN A 134 -3.93 6.78 5.66
C ASN A 134 -5.32 6.42 5.10
N ILE A 135 -5.64 5.13 5.06
CA ILE A 135 -6.96 4.64 4.63
C ILE A 135 -8.06 5.11 5.61
N GLN A 136 -7.78 5.08 6.92
CA GLN A 136 -8.73 5.57 7.92
C GLN A 136 -8.95 7.08 7.79
N ASP A 137 -7.91 7.86 7.59
CA ASP A 137 -8.00 9.30 7.41
C ASP A 137 -8.83 9.68 6.19
N LEU A 138 -8.62 9.00 5.06
CA LEU A 138 -9.45 9.15 3.88
C LEU A 138 -10.92 8.75 4.15
N SER A 139 -11.15 7.66 4.86
CA SER A 139 -12.49 7.20 5.22
C SER A 139 -13.23 8.16 6.15
N ASN A 140 -12.51 8.97 6.91
CA ASN A 140 -13.07 9.96 7.83
C ASN A 140 -13.34 11.33 7.18
N VAL A 141 -12.92 11.52 5.93
CA VAL A 141 -13.25 12.76 5.20
C VAL A 141 -14.76 12.86 5.00
N LYS A 142 -15.34 14.00 5.40
CA LYS A 142 -16.76 14.30 5.13
C LYS A 142 -16.99 14.17 3.62
N ASN A 143 -18.09 13.62 3.21
CA ASN A 143 -18.50 13.43 1.80
C ASN A 143 -17.84 12.26 1.06
N LEU A 144 -16.84 11.59 1.62
CA LEU A 144 -16.25 10.38 1.02
C LEU A 144 -16.83 9.08 1.62
N THR A 145 -18.16 9.07 1.83
CA THR A 145 -18.85 7.94 2.50
C THR A 145 -18.73 6.60 1.78
N PHE A 146 -18.42 6.61 0.49
CA PHE A 146 -18.21 5.38 -0.28
C PHE A 146 -16.95 4.62 0.19
N PHE A 147 -15.90 5.28 0.67
CA PHE A 147 -14.72 4.61 1.25
C PHE A 147 -15.08 3.71 2.43
N ARG A 148 -16.01 4.15 3.29
CA ARG A 148 -16.47 3.33 4.43
C ARG A 148 -17.25 2.10 4.00
N ARG A 149 -17.82 2.11 2.80
CA ARG A 149 -18.61 1.00 2.24
C ARG A 149 -17.81 0.15 1.25
N ALA A 150 -16.61 0.58 0.90
CA ALA A 150 -15.74 -0.17 0.01
C ALA A 150 -15.27 -1.47 0.69
N THR A 151 -15.12 -2.51 -0.12
CA THR A 151 -14.53 -3.76 0.35
C THR A 151 -13.10 -3.53 0.78
N THR A 152 -12.78 -3.84 2.02
CA THR A 152 -11.44 -3.72 2.56
C THR A 152 -10.78 -5.09 2.63
N ILE A 153 -9.63 -5.22 1.99
CA ILE A 153 -8.78 -6.41 2.07
C ILE A 153 -7.58 -6.05 2.96
N LYS A 154 -7.48 -6.74 4.09
CA LYS A 154 -6.32 -6.60 4.98
C LYS A 154 -5.26 -7.59 4.56
N THR A 155 -4.01 -7.12 4.46
CA THR A 155 -2.88 -8.01 4.26
C THR A 155 -2.55 -8.70 5.59
N GLU A 156 -2.48 -10.02 5.55
CA GLU A 156 -2.11 -10.86 6.68
C GLU A 156 -0.66 -11.31 6.55
N PRO A 157 0.00 -11.73 7.64
CA PRO A 157 1.30 -12.37 7.55
C PRO A 157 1.29 -13.53 6.55
N LEU A 158 2.38 -13.73 5.84
CA LEU A 158 2.50 -14.82 4.87
C LEU A 158 2.28 -16.18 5.51
N ASN A 159 1.58 -17.04 4.80
CA ASN A 159 1.27 -18.38 5.28
C ASN A 159 2.54 -19.25 5.39
N MET A 160 2.77 -19.83 6.58
CA MET A 160 3.94 -20.63 6.92
C MET A 160 4.17 -21.82 5.95
N ILE A 161 3.10 -22.50 5.58
CA ILE A 161 3.18 -23.66 4.68
C ILE A 161 3.65 -23.21 3.29
N ARG A 162 3.02 -22.15 2.76
CA ARG A 162 3.39 -21.61 1.44
C ARG A 162 4.82 -21.08 1.41
N MET A 163 5.27 -20.40 2.47
CA MET A 163 6.66 -19.96 2.58
C MET A 163 7.63 -21.13 2.57
N THR A 164 7.31 -22.18 3.34
CA THR A 164 8.13 -23.42 3.37
C THR A 164 8.25 -24.06 1.99
N GLU A 165 7.12 -24.23 1.30
CA GLU A 165 7.08 -24.78 -0.05
C GLU A 165 7.88 -23.92 -1.05
N MET A 166 7.78 -22.62 -0.92
CA MET A 166 8.47 -21.67 -1.79
C MET A 166 9.99 -21.73 -1.59
N TYR A 167 10.48 -21.73 -0.36
CA TYR A 167 11.89 -21.91 -0.07
C TYR A 167 12.41 -23.27 -0.59
N ARG A 168 11.68 -24.35 -0.30
CA ARG A 168 12.04 -25.68 -0.75
C ARG A 168 12.17 -25.76 -2.27
N SER A 169 11.19 -25.22 -2.99
CA SER A 169 11.14 -25.32 -4.46
C SER A 169 12.14 -24.40 -5.15
N LYS A 170 12.37 -23.20 -4.61
CA LYS A 170 13.21 -22.18 -5.26
C LYS A 170 14.67 -22.25 -4.85
N LEU A 171 14.96 -22.63 -3.61
CA LEU A 171 16.34 -22.66 -3.09
C LEU A 171 16.94 -24.07 -3.05
N ARG A 172 16.16 -25.10 -3.39
CA ARG A 172 16.59 -26.52 -3.37
C ARG A 172 17.10 -26.98 -2.00
N VAL A 173 16.55 -26.42 -0.92
CA VAL A 173 16.83 -26.81 0.46
C VAL A 173 15.91 -27.94 0.90
N ASP A 174 16.30 -28.70 1.92
CA ASP A 174 15.44 -29.72 2.48
C ASP A 174 14.23 -29.14 3.24
N LEU A 175 13.28 -29.99 3.61
CA LEU A 175 12.04 -29.57 4.27
C LEU A 175 12.28 -28.98 5.67
N ALA A 176 13.27 -29.51 6.41
CA ALA A 176 13.57 -29.06 7.77
C ALA A 176 14.14 -27.64 7.73
N GLN A 177 15.12 -27.42 6.87
CA GLN A 177 15.75 -26.13 6.64
C GLN A 177 14.74 -25.10 6.11
N ALA A 178 13.90 -25.47 5.14
CA ALA A 178 12.86 -24.58 4.63
C ALA A 178 11.85 -24.15 5.70
N ARG A 179 11.48 -25.07 6.60
CA ARG A 179 10.60 -24.75 7.75
C ARG A 179 11.26 -23.83 8.76
N GLU A 180 12.53 -24.05 9.05
CA GLU A 180 13.30 -23.20 9.95
C GLU A 180 13.41 -21.78 9.40
N MET A 181 13.79 -21.62 8.15
CA MET A 181 13.81 -20.33 7.45
C MET A 181 12.46 -19.64 7.49
N ALA A 182 11.37 -20.34 7.20
CA ALA A 182 10.03 -19.79 7.24
C ALA A 182 9.64 -19.31 8.66
N LYS A 183 9.99 -20.06 9.72
CA LYS A 183 9.75 -19.66 11.12
C LYS A 183 10.52 -18.41 11.50
N MET A 184 11.75 -18.26 11.06
CA MET A 184 12.62 -17.10 11.34
C MET A 184 11.99 -15.80 10.85
N THR A 185 11.26 -15.83 9.74
CA THR A 185 10.65 -14.64 9.14
C THR A 185 9.29 -14.27 9.74
N LYS A 186 8.70 -15.11 10.59
CA LYS A 186 7.38 -14.91 11.24
C LYS A 186 6.25 -14.47 10.27
N GLY A 187 6.36 -14.76 8.99
CA GLY A 187 5.39 -14.33 7.97
C GLY A 187 5.57 -12.89 7.49
N TYR A 188 6.58 -12.18 7.94
CA TYR A 188 6.90 -10.84 7.46
C TYR A 188 7.45 -10.90 6.03
N ALA A 189 6.74 -10.30 5.07
CA ALA A 189 7.02 -10.47 3.65
C ALA A 189 8.43 -10.01 3.26
N TYR A 190 8.89 -8.87 3.79
CA TYR A 190 10.23 -8.37 3.51
C TYR A 190 11.31 -9.32 4.03
N ALA A 191 11.19 -9.79 5.29
CA ALA A 191 12.13 -10.77 5.85
C ALA A 191 12.13 -12.09 5.06
N PHE A 192 10.97 -12.55 4.58
CA PHE A 192 10.86 -13.75 3.76
C PHE A 192 11.61 -13.60 2.44
N GLN A 193 11.42 -12.48 1.75
CA GLN A 193 12.11 -12.22 0.47
C GLN A 193 13.61 -12.06 0.68
N GLU A 194 14.03 -11.26 1.66
CA GLU A 194 15.44 -10.98 1.91
C GLU A 194 16.21 -12.23 2.33
N LEU A 195 15.67 -13.03 3.25
CA LEU A 195 16.29 -14.31 3.60
C LEU A 195 16.41 -15.23 2.37
N GLY A 196 15.39 -15.23 1.50
CA GLY A 196 15.43 -15.98 0.25
C GLY A 196 16.55 -15.52 -0.69
N VAL A 197 16.72 -14.21 -0.85
CA VAL A 197 17.81 -13.61 -1.65
C VAL A 197 19.18 -13.94 -1.06
N LEU A 198 19.35 -13.80 0.24
CA LEU A 198 20.59 -14.13 0.95
C LEU A 198 20.94 -15.61 0.77
N CYS A 199 19.99 -16.52 0.93
CA CYS A 199 20.20 -17.93 0.70
C CYS A 199 20.52 -18.28 -0.76
N PHE A 200 19.88 -17.60 -1.72
CA PHE A 200 20.17 -17.79 -3.13
C PHE A 200 21.58 -17.33 -3.52
N LYS A 201 22.06 -16.26 -2.91
CA LYS A 201 23.41 -15.70 -3.12
C LYS A 201 24.48 -16.28 -2.18
N LYS A 202 24.10 -17.24 -1.33
CA LYS A 202 24.97 -17.84 -0.32
C LYS A 202 26.26 -18.39 -0.94
N LYS A 203 27.40 -18.11 -0.31
CA LYS A 203 28.67 -18.74 -0.62
C LYS A 203 28.81 -20.08 0.13
N ASP A 204 29.62 -21.00 -0.39
CA ASP A 204 29.75 -22.34 0.17
C ASP A 204 30.18 -22.37 1.66
N ALA A 205 30.99 -21.41 2.08
CA ALA A 205 31.48 -21.32 3.46
C ALA A 205 30.48 -20.67 4.45
N GLU A 206 29.38 -20.08 3.99
CA GLU A 206 28.44 -19.38 4.85
C GLU A 206 27.43 -20.35 5.47
N THR A 207 27.15 -20.17 6.74
CA THR A 207 26.11 -20.89 7.49
C THR A 207 24.77 -20.16 7.44
N LEU A 208 23.71 -20.81 7.90
CA LEU A 208 22.41 -20.15 8.05
C LEU A 208 22.47 -19.02 9.10
N ASP A 209 23.25 -19.19 10.15
CA ASP A 209 23.43 -18.17 11.19
C ASP A 209 24.11 -16.91 10.64
N ASP A 210 25.08 -17.06 9.75
CA ASP A 210 25.71 -15.91 9.05
C ASP A 210 24.68 -15.16 8.20
N LEU A 211 23.78 -15.88 7.54
CA LEU A 211 22.71 -15.25 6.76
C LEU A 211 21.67 -14.56 7.65
N VAL A 212 21.40 -15.11 8.83
CA VAL A 212 20.51 -14.45 9.82
C VAL A 212 21.11 -13.16 10.32
N LEU A 213 22.42 -13.09 10.56
CA LEU A 213 23.09 -11.83 10.92
C LEU A 213 22.95 -10.77 9.83
N LYS A 214 23.14 -11.16 8.57
CA LYS A 214 22.91 -10.25 7.44
C LYS A 214 21.44 -9.82 7.33
N LEU A 215 20.50 -10.76 7.49
CA LEU A 215 19.07 -10.45 7.50
C LEU A 215 18.72 -9.42 8.58
N LYS A 216 19.26 -9.57 9.79
CA LYS A 216 19.04 -8.60 10.86
C LYS A 216 19.54 -7.21 10.47
N ALA A 217 20.74 -7.11 9.92
CA ALA A 217 21.30 -5.84 9.48
C ALA A 217 20.40 -5.16 8.42
N GLU A 218 19.92 -5.92 7.42
CA GLU A 218 19.01 -5.43 6.41
C GLU A 218 17.66 -4.98 7.00
N LEU A 219 17.08 -5.77 7.90
CA LEU A 219 15.82 -5.43 8.56
C LEU A 219 15.95 -4.17 9.42
N PHE A 220 17.05 -4.01 10.13
CA PHE A 220 17.28 -2.90 11.05
C PHE A 220 17.37 -1.58 10.30
N VAL A 221 18.18 -1.54 9.24
CA VAL A 221 18.43 -0.32 8.46
C VAL A 221 17.26 0.02 7.54
N TYR A 222 16.77 -0.95 6.76
CA TYR A 222 15.82 -0.66 5.67
C TYR A 222 14.35 -0.80 6.05
N SER A 223 14.05 -1.27 7.27
CA SER A 223 12.68 -1.47 7.70
C SER A 223 12.40 -0.93 9.11
N TYR A 224 13.19 -1.33 10.10
CA TYR A 224 12.81 -1.08 11.51
C TYR A 224 13.09 0.34 11.97
N GLU A 225 14.15 0.97 11.46
CA GLU A 225 14.43 2.40 11.71
C GLU A 225 13.21 3.25 11.30
N LYS A 226 12.74 3.08 10.08
CA LYS A 226 11.55 3.80 9.59
C LYS A 226 10.28 3.46 10.39
N ILE A 227 10.03 2.18 10.68
CA ILE A 227 8.87 1.77 11.49
C ILE A 227 8.91 2.45 12.86
N TRP A 228 10.09 2.51 13.49
CA TRP A 228 10.28 3.09 14.80
C TRP A 228 10.09 4.61 14.80
N GLU A 229 10.64 5.31 13.82
CA GLU A 229 10.49 6.76 13.65
C GLU A 229 9.04 7.18 13.42
N GLU A 230 8.24 6.36 12.73
CA GLU A 230 6.81 6.60 12.50
C GLU A 230 5.93 6.28 13.72
N MET A 231 6.48 5.68 14.78
CA MET A 231 5.75 5.38 16.01
C MET A 231 5.71 6.60 16.91
N THR A 232 4.57 6.79 17.61
CA THR A 232 4.50 7.80 18.67
C THR A 232 5.31 7.34 19.89
N GLU A 233 5.73 8.27 20.75
CA GLU A 233 6.45 7.96 22.00
C GLU A 233 5.74 6.88 22.84
N MET A 234 4.40 6.88 22.88
CA MET A 234 3.64 5.87 23.61
C MET A 234 3.58 4.51 22.89
N ASP A 235 3.64 4.47 21.57
CA ASP A 235 3.79 3.23 20.82
C ASP A 235 5.16 2.62 21.07
N GLN A 236 6.21 3.44 20.99
CA GLN A 236 7.59 3.06 21.28
C GLN A 236 7.70 2.53 22.72
N PHE A 237 7.14 3.27 23.68
CA PHE A 237 7.11 2.85 25.07
C PHE A 237 6.44 1.47 25.24
N LEU A 238 5.25 1.26 24.66
CA LEU A 238 4.58 -0.03 24.75
C LEU A 238 5.38 -1.16 24.08
N ALA A 239 5.98 -0.90 22.92
CA ALA A 239 6.80 -1.89 22.22
C ALA A 239 8.06 -2.25 23.01
N SER A 240 8.72 -1.28 23.66
CA SER A 240 9.93 -1.49 24.48
C SER A 240 9.65 -2.38 25.69
N LEU A 241 8.47 -2.29 26.31
CA LEU A 241 8.06 -3.17 27.43
C LEU A 241 7.96 -4.64 27.03
N LEU A 242 7.84 -4.95 25.73
CA LEU A 242 7.59 -6.31 25.23
C LEU A 242 8.85 -7.00 24.70
N THR A 243 10.04 -6.51 25.03
CA THR A 243 11.31 -7.02 24.47
C THR A 243 11.91 -8.19 25.24
N GLU A 244 11.61 -8.35 26.55
CA GLU A 244 12.29 -9.33 27.41
C GLU A 244 11.74 -10.76 27.30
N LYS A 245 10.46 -10.91 26.93
CA LYS A 245 9.79 -12.20 26.79
C LYS A 245 9.18 -12.36 25.43
N LYS A 246 8.97 -13.60 24.99
CA LYS A 246 8.29 -13.90 23.71
C LYS A 246 6.83 -13.46 23.72
N GLU A 247 6.15 -13.56 24.85
CA GLU A 247 4.73 -13.25 25.02
C GLU A 247 4.47 -12.72 26.41
N TYR A 248 3.49 -11.82 26.55
CA TYR A 248 3.07 -11.19 27.79
C TYR A 248 1.57 -11.32 27.97
N LYS A 249 1.12 -11.60 29.21
CA LYS A 249 -0.30 -11.46 29.56
C LYS A 249 -0.66 -9.98 29.66
N ARG A 250 -1.92 -9.66 29.36
CA ARG A 250 -2.43 -8.29 29.50
C ARG A 250 -2.13 -7.68 30.87
N GLU A 251 -2.31 -8.44 31.95
CA GLU A 251 -2.09 -7.97 33.30
C GLU A 251 -0.63 -7.63 33.60
N GLU A 252 0.32 -8.38 33.01
CA GLU A 252 1.75 -8.10 33.13
C GLU A 252 2.08 -6.76 32.42
N VAL A 253 1.54 -6.54 31.22
CA VAL A 253 1.76 -5.31 30.48
C VAL A 253 1.18 -4.10 31.21
N LEU A 254 -0.03 -4.23 31.76
CA LEU A 254 -0.64 -3.15 32.55
C LEU A 254 0.19 -2.77 33.78
N LYS A 255 0.78 -3.77 34.45
CA LYS A 255 1.70 -3.52 35.56
C LYS A 255 2.97 -2.79 35.12
N LEU A 256 3.56 -3.20 34.00
CA LEU A 256 4.74 -2.54 33.41
C LEU A 256 4.45 -1.11 32.97
N MET A 257 3.26 -0.83 32.48
CA MET A 257 2.85 0.51 32.08
C MET A 257 2.56 1.46 33.25
N GLY A 258 2.25 0.93 34.43
CA GLY A 258 1.95 1.73 35.63
C GLY A 258 0.82 2.73 35.40
N GLU A 259 1.08 4.01 35.68
CA GLU A 259 0.10 5.10 35.54
C GLU A 259 -0.39 5.29 34.09
N LYS A 260 0.40 4.90 33.09
CA LYS A 260 0.03 4.97 31.68
C LYS A 260 -0.90 3.85 31.21
N SER A 261 -1.27 2.90 32.09
CA SER A 261 -2.09 1.71 31.78
C SER A 261 -3.48 2.03 31.22
N GLY A 262 -4.08 3.18 31.56
CA GLY A 262 -5.37 3.62 31.04
C GLY A 262 -5.42 3.76 29.50
N SER A 263 -4.29 4.03 28.85
CA SER A 263 -4.16 4.19 27.42
C SER A 263 -3.82 2.89 26.66
N TYR A 264 -3.56 1.80 27.36
CA TYR A 264 -3.11 0.51 26.82
C TYR A 264 -3.94 0.03 25.62
N SER A 265 -5.27 -0.02 25.76
CA SER A 265 -6.14 -0.60 24.74
C SER A 265 -6.03 0.14 23.42
N MET A 266 -5.93 1.46 23.45
CA MET A 266 -5.81 2.31 22.26
C MET A 266 -4.49 2.04 21.51
N TYR A 267 -3.37 2.07 22.23
CA TYR A 267 -2.05 1.86 21.62
C TYR A 267 -1.86 0.41 21.18
N ARG A 268 -2.30 -0.56 21.99
CA ARG A 268 -2.30 -1.97 21.60
C ARG A 268 -3.04 -2.19 20.27
N ASP A 269 -4.26 -1.68 20.16
CA ASP A 269 -5.11 -1.87 18.97
C ASP A 269 -4.51 -1.19 17.73
N ARG A 270 -3.88 -0.02 17.91
CA ARG A 270 -3.15 0.65 16.85
C ARG A 270 -1.95 -0.18 16.38
N LEU A 271 -1.11 -0.64 17.27
CA LEU A 271 0.07 -1.43 16.93
C LEU A 271 -0.28 -2.80 16.32
N ILE A 272 -1.40 -3.42 16.74
CA ILE A 272 -1.93 -4.63 16.10
C ILE A 272 -2.35 -4.32 14.64
N LYS A 273 -3.07 -3.22 14.42
CA LYS A 273 -3.51 -2.80 13.08
C LYS A 273 -2.35 -2.47 12.15
N ARG A 274 -1.25 -1.95 12.70
CA ARG A 274 0.01 -1.71 11.99
C ARG A 274 0.85 -2.98 11.77
N GLY A 275 0.45 -4.13 12.32
CA GLY A 275 1.20 -5.37 12.21
C GLY A 275 2.48 -5.44 13.07
N ILE A 276 2.63 -4.52 14.03
CA ILE A 276 3.78 -4.47 14.95
C ILE A 276 3.59 -5.43 16.13
N LEU A 277 2.34 -5.59 16.59
CA LEU A 277 1.98 -6.50 17.65
C LEU A 277 1.04 -7.60 17.18
N ASN A 278 1.20 -8.79 17.76
CA ASN A 278 0.23 -9.88 17.71
C ASN A 278 -0.52 -9.96 19.03
N SER A 279 -1.82 -10.28 18.95
CA SER A 279 -2.62 -10.62 20.11
C SER A 279 -3.30 -11.96 19.92
N ARG A 280 -3.08 -12.91 20.81
CA ARG A 280 -3.67 -14.24 20.75
C ARG A 280 -4.08 -14.72 22.14
N GLN A 281 -5.35 -15.03 22.33
CA GLN A 281 -5.87 -15.64 23.57
C GLN A 281 -5.47 -14.91 24.86
N GLY A 282 -5.48 -13.57 24.85
CA GLY A 282 -5.10 -12.75 26.01
C GLY A 282 -3.60 -12.49 26.18
N TYR A 283 -2.79 -13.01 25.27
CA TYR A 283 -1.36 -12.71 25.19
C TYR A 283 -1.08 -11.69 24.10
N ILE A 284 0.00 -10.95 24.27
CA ILE A 284 0.52 -9.96 23.34
C ILE A 284 2.02 -10.20 23.12
N SER A 285 2.48 -10.00 21.90
CA SER A 285 3.90 -10.17 21.51
C SER A 285 4.27 -9.27 20.36
N LEU A 286 5.58 -9.03 20.16
CA LEU A 286 6.11 -8.39 18.97
C LEU A 286 5.95 -9.32 17.76
N ALA A 287 5.29 -8.80 16.72
CA ALA A 287 4.97 -9.56 15.50
C ALA A 287 6.17 -9.72 14.57
N LEU A 288 6.98 -8.66 14.45
CA LEU A 288 8.09 -8.60 13.51
C LEU A 288 9.27 -9.48 13.99
N PRO A 289 9.96 -10.17 13.07
CA PRO A 289 11.14 -10.97 13.42
C PRO A 289 12.29 -10.06 13.90
N TYR A 290 12.97 -10.45 14.97
CA TYR A 290 14.12 -9.73 15.54
C TYR A 290 13.88 -8.27 15.97
N PHE A 291 12.62 -7.81 16.01
CA PHE A 291 12.31 -6.43 16.37
C PHE A 291 12.61 -6.12 17.84
N ALA A 292 12.47 -7.11 18.73
CA ALA A 292 12.89 -6.98 20.12
C ALA A 292 14.40 -6.72 20.24
N GLU A 293 15.21 -7.35 19.38
CA GLU A 293 16.66 -7.17 19.36
C GLU A 293 17.01 -5.78 18.84
N TYR A 294 16.34 -5.32 17.77
CA TYR A 294 16.48 -3.95 17.27
C TYR A 294 16.20 -2.91 18.35
N ILE A 295 15.06 -3.03 19.05
CA ILE A 295 14.71 -2.08 20.12
C ILE A 295 15.75 -2.05 21.24
N LYS A 296 16.27 -3.22 21.65
CA LYS A 296 17.28 -3.30 22.72
C LYS A 296 18.63 -2.71 22.33
N GLU A 297 18.98 -2.75 21.05
CA GLU A 297 20.29 -2.36 20.56
C GLU A 297 20.35 -0.88 20.15
N TYR A 298 19.25 -0.33 19.63
CA TYR A 298 19.23 0.99 19.00
C TYR A 298 18.29 2.01 19.65
N CYS A 299 17.43 1.59 20.57
CA CYS A 299 16.40 2.43 21.18
C CYS A 299 16.45 2.38 22.70
#